data_886e63dab3c2b29630cb804a71910716
#
_entry.id   886e63dab3c2b29630cb804a71910716
#
_cell.length_a   1.000
_cell.length_b   1.000
_cell.length_c   1.000
_cell.angle_alpha   90.00
_cell.angle_beta   90.00
_cell.angle_gamma   90.00
#
_symmetry.space_group_name_H-M   'P 1'
#
loop_
_entity.id
_entity.type
_entity.pdbx_description
1 polymer ?
#
loop_
_entity_poly.entity_id
_entity_poly.type
_entity_poly.pdbx_seq_one_letter_code
_entity_poly.pdbx_strand_id
1 'polypeptide(L)'
;MWIVLAFVLTVAAPAYAQRATVRKPPPAPAPTAPIKAAPEMTCPTPLGVGVTTKQTFCDVMAGRDPAAGILIKLPPHKGPVTLTFDLHNRHTYSEEQTKANRAYARYTATIGVLAMDNTLISRAVVQNEFRKARDLVDRIGGGAGPGGVKAVAPTGDEPITITIPEEEGEVSILGEKLAVDRIDGSATYSSPGRPIAVISNVMIEYRPPPPKPVRKRK
;
A
#
# COMPACT_ATOMS: atom_id res chain seq x y z
N MET A 1 -14.67 -101.87 24.30
CA MET A 1 -14.05 -100.91 23.43
C MET A 1 -14.39 -99.53 24.01
N TRP A 2 -13.46 -98.96 24.74
CA TRP A 2 -13.71 -97.72 25.52
C TRP A 2 -13.02 -96.57 24.76
N ILE A 3 -13.78 -95.57 24.37
CA ILE A 3 -13.29 -94.34 23.72
C ILE A 3 -13.15 -93.29 24.80
N VAL A 4 -11.87 -92.89 25.08
CA VAL A 4 -11.59 -91.79 25.99
C VAL A 4 -11.57 -90.50 25.16
N LEU A 5 -12.52 -89.60 25.46
CA LEU A 5 -12.58 -88.25 24.86
C LEU A 5 -11.71 -87.30 25.70
N ALA A 6 -10.58 -86.84 25.15
CA ALA A 6 -9.73 -85.82 25.76
C ALA A 6 -10.27 -84.41 25.43
N PHE A 7 -10.69 -83.67 26.48
CA PHE A 7 -11.10 -82.27 26.38
C PHE A 7 -9.83 -81.40 26.50
N VAL A 8 -9.48 -80.68 25.39
CA VAL A 8 -8.43 -79.68 25.40
C VAL A 8 -9.04 -78.35 25.80
N LEU A 9 -8.74 -77.83 27.00
CA LEU A 9 -9.08 -76.44 27.42
C LEU A 9 -8.07 -75.49 26.80
N THR A 10 -8.50 -74.65 25.85
CA THR A 10 -7.74 -73.52 25.34
C THR A 10 -7.99 -72.30 26.28
N VAL A 11 -6.95 -71.91 27.02
CA VAL A 11 -6.97 -70.66 27.81
C VAL A 11 -6.69 -69.47 26.90
N ALA A 12 -7.71 -68.66 26.61
CA ALA A 12 -7.56 -67.38 25.89
C ALA A 12 -7.00 -66.31 26.85
N ALA A 13 -5.77 -65.85 26.57
CA ALA A 13 -5.15 -64.73 27.32
C ALA A 13 -5.78 -63.38 26.83
N PRO A 14 -6.20 -62.49 27.75
CA PRO A 14 -6.69 -61.17 27.33
C PRO A 14 -5.56 -60.30 26.79
N ALA A 15 -5.67 -59.89 25.51
CA ALA A 15 -4.77 -58.91 24.91
C ALA A 15 -5.07 -57.51 25.49
N TYR A 16 -4.20 -57.02 26.36
CA TYR A 16 -4.24 -55.63 26.81
C TYR A 16 -3.85 -54.71 25.64
N ALA A 17 -4.84 -54.09 24.99
CA ALA A 17 -4.61 -53.05 24.01
C ALA A 17 -3.99 -51.85 24.72
N GLN A 18 -2.70 -51.63 24.53
CA GLN A 18 -2.02 -50.39 24.97
C GLN A 18 -2.64 -49.21 24.22
N ARG A 19 -3.45 -48.42 24.92
CA ARG A 19 -4.00 -47.15 24.41
C ARG A 19 -2.83 -46.18 24.18
N ALA A 20 -2.40 -46.04 22.95
CA ALA A 20 -1.43 -45.01 22.56
C ALA A 20 -1.99 -43.63 22.94
N THR A 21 -1.36 -42.98 23.90
CA THR A 21 -1.68 -41.60 24.27
C THR A 21 -1.29 -40.70 23.10
N VAL A 22 -2.27 -40.32 22.29
CA VAL A 22 -2.11 -39.31 21.23
C VAL A 22 -1.69 -38.01 21.93
N ARG A 23 -0.42 -37.65 21.86
CA ARG A 23 0.06 -36.36 22.33
C ARG A 23 -0.67 -35.28 21.56
N LYS A 24 -1.50 -34.48 22.25
CA LYS A 24 -2.16 -33.30 21.68
C LYS A 24 -1.07 -32.41 21.07
N PRO A 25 -1.20 -31.98 19.80
CA PRO A 25 -0.23 -31.07 19.19
C PRO A 25 -0.06 -29.82 20.07
N PRO A 26 1.14 -29.25 20.14
CA PRO A 26 1.33 -27.98 20.84
C PRO A 26 0.37 -26.93 20.31
N PRO A 27 -0.21 -26.09 21.16
CA PRO A 27 -1.06 -25.00 20.69
C PRO A 27 -0.29 -24.14 19.69
N ALA A 28 -0.97 -23.74 18.59
CA ALA A 28 -0.39 -22.84 17.61
C ALA A 28 0.06 -21.54 18.31
N PRO A 29 1.20 -20.96 17.91
CA PRO A 29 1.64 -19.69 18.44
C PRO A 29 0.54 -18.64 18.32
N ALA A 30 0.36 -17.84 19.38
CA ALA A 30 -0.62 -16.75 19.34
C ALA A 30 -0.28 -15.77 18.20
N PRO A 31 -1.29 -15.22 17.49
CA PRO A 31 -1.06 -14.24 16.43
C PRO A 31 -0.28 -13.04 16.98
N THR A 32 0.76 -12.62 16.28
CA THR A 32 1.53 -11.42 16.62
C THR A 32 0.65 -10.18 16.45
N ALA A 33 0.76 -9.20 17.35
CA ALA A 33 0.04 -7.94 17.24
C ALA A 33 0.45 -7.18 15.96
N PRO A 34 -0.48 -6.45 15.30
CA PRO A 34 -0.15 -5.64 14.14
C PRO A 34 0.79 -4.48 14.52
N ILE A 35 1.68 -4.13 13.59
CA ILE A 35 2.63 -3.02 13.70
C ILE A 35 2.32 -2.02 12.61
N LYS A 36 2.20 -0.73 12.97
CA LYS A 36 2.09 0.38 12.03
C LYS A 36 3.43 1.10 11.93
N ALA A 37 3.96 1.21 10.70
CA ALA A 37 5.27 1.81 10.44
C ALA A 37 5.31 2.48 9.06
N ALA A 38 6.26 3.42 8.86
CA ALA A 38 6.61 3.88 7.53
C ALA A 38 7.36 2.76 6.80
N PRO A 39 6.99 2.43 5.55
CA PRO A 39 7.68 1.42 4.76
C PRO A 39 9.01 1.94 4.20
N GLU A 40 9.87 1.02 3.76
CA GLU A 40 10.93 1.37 2.82
C GLU A 40 10.29 1.73 1.48
N MET A 41 10.50 2.98 1.02
CA MET A 41 9.87 3.51 -0.18
C MET A 41 10.93 4.11 -1.11
N THR A 42 10.84 3.79 -2.40
CA THR A 42 11.60 4.45 -3.45
C THR A 42 10.69 5.39 -4.23
N CYS A 43 10.97 6.67 -4.17
CA CYS A 43 10.29 7.70 -4.96
C CYS A 43 11.15 8.08 -6.16
N PRO A 44 10.80 7.68 -7.39
CA PRO A 44 11.61 8.00 -8.57
C PRO A 44 11.59 9.49 -8.94
N THR A 45 10.52 10.19 -8.55
CA THR A 45 10.32 11.61 -8.87
C THR A 45 9.89 12.38 -7.60
N PRO A 46 10.85 12.68 -6.69
CA PRO A 46 10.54 13.44 -5.48
C PRO A 46 10.09 14.85 -5.85
N LEU A 47 8.91 15.24 -5.36
CA LEU A 47 8.39 16.59 -5.56
C LEU A 47 9.05 17.58 -4.58
N GLY A 48 9.33 17.14 -3.36
CA GLY A 48 9.97 17.92 -2.32
C GLY A 48 9.26 17.87 -0.97
N VAL A 49 9.65 18.77 -0.09
CA VAL A 49 9.13 18.87 1.29
C VAL A 49 8.17 20.04 1.41
N GLY A 50 7.02 19.83 2.01
CA GLY A 50 6.04 20.85 2.27
C GLY A 50 6.56 21.93 3.23
N VAL A 51 6.26 23.19 2.91
CA VAL A 51 6.70 24.34 3.71
C VAL A 51 6.01 24.35 5.09
N THR A 52 4.73 24.02 5.13
CA THR A 52 3.91 24.05 6.34
C THR A 52 3.83 22.70 7.02
N THR A 53 3.43 21.66 6.28
CA THR A 53 3.20 20.32 6.82
C THR A 53 4.48 19.57 7.15
N LYS A 54 5.62 19.94 6.53
CA LYS A 54 6.90 19.22 6.59
C LYS A 54 6.83 17.78 6.04
N GLN A 55 5.75 17.43 5.38
CA GLN A 55 5.60 16.13 4.72
C GLN A 55 6.46 16.08 3.46
N THR A 56 6.96 14.89 3.14
CA THR A 56 7.62 14.62 1.87
C THR A 56 6.57 14.21 0.86
N PHE A 57 6.61 14.86 -0.31
CA PHE A 57 5.70 14.60 -1.41
C PHE A 57 6.42 13.91 -2.56
N CYS A 58 5.76 12.93 -3.15
CA CYS A 58 6.27 12.16 -4.29
C CYS A 58 5.29 12.25 -5.46
N ASP A 59 5.78 12.62 -6.64
CA ASP A 59 4.98 12.61 -7.88
C ASP A 59 4.66 11.17 -8.31
N VAL A 60 3.39 10.90 -8.59
CA VAL A 60 2.91 9.66 -9.20
C VAL A 60 2.88 9.87 -10.70
N MET A 61 3.81 9.24 -11.39
CA MET A 61 3.96 9.37 -12.84
C MET A 61 3.06 8.40 -13.59
N ALA A 62 2.51 8.83 -14.73
CA ALA A 62 1.82 7.91 -15.64
C ALA A 62 2.77 6.86 -16.16
N GLY A 63 2.35 5.60 -16.15
CA GLY A 63 3.17 4.49 -16.62
C GLY A 63 2.43 3.17 -16.66
N ARG A 64 3.11 2.14 -17.17
CA ARG A 64 2.61 0.75 -17.21
C ARG A 64 3.61 -0.24 -16.63
N ASP A 65 4.86 0.17 -16.46
CA ASP A 65 5.92 -0.65 -15.89
C ASP A 65 5.97 -0.44 -14.39
N PRO A 66 5.64 -1.44 -13.56
CA PRO A 66 5.70 -1.33 -12.12
C PRO A 66 7.08 -0.87 -11.60
N ALA A 67 8.17 -1.27 -12.25
CA ALA A 67 9.52 -0.87 -11.85
C ALA A 67 9.78 0.65 -11.97
N ALA A 68 9.01 1.36 -12.79
CA ALA A 68 9.12 2.81 -12.97
C ALA A 68 8.22 3.62 -12.00
N GLY A 69 7.37 2.95 -11.21
CA GLY A 69 6.47 3.59 -10.25
C GLY A 69 7.12 3.89 -8.89
N ILE A 70 6.31 4.33 -7.96
CA ILE A 70 6.72 4.48 -6.56
C ILE A 70 6.73 3.08 -5.96
N LEU A 71 7.92 2.58 -5.61
CA LEU A 71 8.08 1.25 -5.05
C LEU A 71 7.94 1.28 -3.53
N ILE A 72 7.14 0.38 -3.00
CA ILE A 72 6.90 0.22 -1.56
C ILE A 72 7.24 -1.21 -1.19
N LYS A 73 8.34 -1.41 -0.45
CA LYS A 73 8.75 -2.71 0.06
C LYS A 73 7.99 -3.05 1.33
N LEU A 74 7.48 -4.26 1.37
CA LEU A 74 6.77 -4.80 2.52
C LEU A 74 7.73 -5.63 3.37
N PRO A 75 7.81 -5.39 4.69
CA PRO A 75 8.61 -6.24 5.56
C PRO A 75 8.03 -7.66 5.61
N PRO A 76 8.83 -8.67 6.05
CA PRO A 76 8.29 -10.01 6.26
C PRO A 76 7.04 -9.97 7.14
N HIS A 77 5.94 -10.51 6.64
CA HIS A 77 4.65 -10.45 7.29
C HIS A 77 3.87 -11.76 7.19
N LYS A 78 2.78 -11.87 7.93
CA LYS A 78 1.83 -12.96 7.92
C LYS A 78 0.42 -12.40 7.80
N GLY A 79 -0.32 -12.86 6.78
CA GLY A 79 -1.60 -12.30 6.38
C GLY A 79 -1.46 -10.98 5.60
N PRO A 80 -2.56 -10.35 5.21
CA PRO A 80 -2.55 -9.14 4.39
C PRO A 80 -1.91 -7.95 5.12
N VAL A 81 -1.37 -7.03 4.32
CA VAL A 81 -0.83 -5.74 4.76
C VAL A 81 -1.81 -4.63 4.40
N THR A 82 -2.04 -3.70 5.32
CA THR A 82 -2.81 -2.49 5.03
C THR A 82 -1.84 -1.37 4.66
N LEU A 83 -1.92 -0.87 3.44
CA LEU A 83 -1.21 0.31 2.95
C LEU A 83 -2.13 1.52 3.08
N THR A 84 -1.63 2.61 3.69
CA THR A 84 -2.32 3.90 3.77
C THR A 84 -1.42 5.02 3.27
N PHE A 85 -1.99 5.99 2.57
CA PHE A 85 -1.31 7.20 2.13
C PHE A 85 -2.34 8.29 1.82
N ASP A 86 -1.88 9.54 1.84
CA ASP A 86 -2.68 10.68 1.37
C ASP A 86 -2.43 10.88 -0.11
N LEU A 87 -3.52 10.89 -0.91
CA LEU A 87 -3.51 11.12 -2.36
C LEU A 87 -3.94 12.55 -2.66
N HIS A 88 -3.11 13.27 -3.41
CA HIS A 88 -3.32 14.66 -3.76
C HIS A 88 -3.34 14.86 -5.27
N ASN A 89 -4.08 15.87 -5.72
CA ASN A 89 -3.94 16.39 -7.07
C ASN A 89 -2.74 17.33 -7.16
N ARG A 90 -1.94 17.19 -8.20
CA ARG A 90 -0.83 18.10 -8.48
C ARG A 90 -1.34 19.42 -9.05
N HIS A 91 -0.87 20.55 -8.50
CA HIS A 91 -1.22 21.88 -8.95
C HIS A 91 0.03 22.75 -9.13
N THR A 92 0.06 23.53 -10.20
CA THR A 92 1.06 24.59 -10.41
C THR A 92 0.44 25.92 -10.00
N TYR A 93 0.91 26.47 -8.88
CA TYR A 93 0.37 27.70 -8.33
C TYR A 93 0.87 28.94 -9.06
N SER A 94 -0.05 29.77 -9.51
CA SER A 94 0.24 31.10 -10.07
C SER A 94 -0.47 32.17 -9.23
N GLU A 95 0.30 33.02 -8.59
CA GLU A 95 -0.24 34.14 -7.80
C GLU A 95 -0.97 35.17 -8.67
N GLU A 96 -0.46 35.41 -9.88
CA GLU A 96 -1.09 36.32 -10.84
C GLU A 96 -2.49 35.83 -11.23
N GLN A 97 -2.63 34.56 -11.63
CA GLN A 97 -3.93 34.00 -12.00
C GLN A 97 -4.90 33.96 -10.81
N THR A 98 -4.36 33.67 -9.61
CA THR A 98 -5.16 33.63 -8.38
C THR A 98 -5.69 35.03 -8.01
N LYS A 99 -4.86 36.08 -8.11
CA LYS A 99 -5.28 37.46 -7.88
C LYS A 99 -6.28 37.96 -8.93
N ALA A 100 -6.15 37.51 -10.16
CA ALA A 100 -7.06 37.83 -11.26
C ALA A 100 -8.36 37.01 -11.27
N ASN A 101 -8.61 36.16 -10.28
CA ASN A 101 -9.73 35.21 -10.21
C ASN A 101 -9.85 34.28 -11.44
N ARG A 102 -8.73 33.97 -12.11
CA ARG A 102 -8.65 33.09 -13.29
C ARG A 102 -7.97 31.75 -13.00
N ALA A 103 -7.70 31.45 -11.73
CA ALA A 103 -6.95 30.25 -11.34
C ALA A 103 -7.81 29.00 -11.13
N TYR A 104 -9.13 29.07 -11.46
CA TYR A 104 -10.01 27.92 -11.30
C TYR A 104 -9.52 26.73 -12.09
N ALA A 105 -9.44 25.58 -11.41
CA ALA A 105 -9.21 24.29 -12.02
C ALA A 105 -9.87 23.19 -11.18
N ARG A 106 -10.52 22.22 -11.82
CA ARG A 106 -10.98 20.98 -11.22
C ARG A 106 -10.11 19.86 -11.72
N TYR A 107 -9.60 19.07 -10.80
CA TYR A 107 -8.69 17.96 -11.08
C TYR A 107 -9.36 16.64 -10.71
N THR A 108 -9.17 15.62 -11.55
CA THR A 108 -9.55 14.24 -11.24
C THR A 108 -8.39 13.35 -11.62
N ALA A 109 -7.66 12.86 -10.65
CA ALA A 109 -6.53 11.93 -10.85
C ALA A 109 -6.94 10.51 -10.50
N THR A 110 -6.55 9.55 -11.35
CA THR A 110 -6.70 8.11 -11.12
C THR A 110 -5.33 7.48 -11.07
N ILE A 111 -5.09 6.67 -10.05
CA ILE A 111 -3.86 5.89 -9.88
C ILE A 111 -4.16 4.41 -9.70
N GLY A 112 -3.19 3.55 -10.02
CA GLY A 112 -3.22 2.12 -9.76
C GLY A 112 -2.15 1.75 -8.73
N VAL A 113 -2.50 0.79 -7.85
CA VAL A 113 -1.54 0.06 -7.02
C VAL A 113 -1.41 -1.34 -7.60
N LEU A 114 -0.20 -1.71 -8.00
CA LEU A 114 0.10 -2.91 -8.76
C LEU A 114 1.10 -3.79 -8.00
N ALA A 115 0.97 -5.09 -8.17
CA ALA A 115 2.04 -6.05 -7.87
C ALA A 115 3.17 -5.90 -8.89
N MET A 116 4.35 -6.45 -8.59
CA MET A 116 5.51 -6.34 -9.47
C MET A 116 5.40 -7.13 -10.77
N ASP A 117 4.44 -8.05 -10.87
CA ASP A 117 4.06 -8.76 -12.10
C ASP A 117 3.07 -7.99 -12.99
N ASN A 118 2.78 -6.72 -12.64
CA ASN A 118 1.81 -5.84 -13.28
C ASN A 118 0.33 -6.20 -13.01
N THR A 119 0.05 -7.05 -12.05
CA THR A 119 -1.33 -7.31 -11.61
C THR A 119 -1.87 -6.12 -10.83
N LEU A 120 -3.03 -5.62 -11.21
CA LEU A 120 -3.70 -4.52 -10.53
C LEU A 120 -4.31 -5.01 -9.21
N ILE A 121 -3.82 -4.48 -8.08
CA ILE A 121 -4.36 -4.74 -6.75
C ILE A 121 -5.55 -3.84 -6.46
N SER A 122 -5.40 -2.53 -6.72
CA SER A 122 -6.45 -1.55 -6.45
C SER A 122 -6.29 -0.28 -7.29
N ARG A 123 -7.38 0.48 -7.42
CA ARG A 123 -7.39 1.84 -7.95
C ARG A 123 -7.81 2.83 -6.89
N ALA A 124 -7.24 4.04 -6.96
CA ALA A 124 -7.70 5.16 -6.16
C ALA A 124 -7.91 6.39 -7.05
N VAL A 125 -8.86 7.23 -6.64
CA VAL A 125 -9.21 8.47 -7.34
C VAL A 125 -9.25 9.60 -6.33
N VAL A 126 -8.67 10.75 -6.70
CA VAL A 126 -8.84 12.00 -5.98
C VAL A 126 -9.42 13.04 -6.90
N GLN A 127 -10.49 13.72 -6.44
CA GLN A 127 -11.12 14.81 -7.17
C GLN A 127 -11.26 16.02 -6.26
N ASN A 128 -10.74 17.17 -6.69
CA ASN A 128 -10.93 18.43 -5.99
C ASN A 128 -10.81 19.64 -6.91
N GLU A 129 -11.19 20.80 -6.39
CA GLU A 129 -11.15 22.07 -7.09
C GLU A 129 -10.14 22.99 -6.43
N PHE A 130 -9.45 23.74 -7.27
CA PHE A 130 -8.64 24.87 -6.86
C PHE A 130 -9.31 26.17 -7.33
N ARG A 131 -9.49 27.13 -6.44
CA ARG A 131 -10.01 28.48 -6.75
C ARG A 131 -9.10 29.57 -6.21
N LYS A 132 -8.49 29.35 -5.06
CA LYS A 132 -7.67 30.33 -4.34
C LYS A 132 -6.62 29.64 -3.45
N ALA A 133 -5.67 30.41 -2.98
CA ALA A 133 -4.53 29.91 -2.23
C ALA A 133 -4.88 29.04 -1.00
N ARG A 134 -6.01 29.27 -0.36
CA ARG A 134 -6.48 28.45 0.79
C ARG A 134 -6.91 27.04 0.42
N ASP A 135 -7.11 26.75 -0.87
CA ASP A 135 -7.48 25.43 -1.36
C ASP A 135 -6.25 24.53 -1.56
N LEU A 136 -5.03 25.05 -1.31
CA LEU A 136 -3.81 24.26 -1.31
C LEU A 136 -3.66 23.50 0.00
N VAL A 137 -3.24 22.24 -0.07
CA VAL A 137 -2.80 21.46 1.11
C VAL A 137 -1.51 22.04 1.65
N ASP A 138 -0.53 22.24 0.77
CA ASP A 138 0.75 22.84 1.09
C ASP A 138 1.43 23.41 -0.16
N ARG A 139 2.52 24.12 0.06
CA ARG A 139 3.46 24.56 -0.97
C ARG A 139 4.75 23.80 -0.82
N ILE A 140 5.35 23.42 -1.95
CA ILE A 140 6.63 22.73 -1.93
C ILE A 140 7.73 23.77 -2.01
N GLY A 141 8.71 23.68 -1.13
CA GLY A 141 9.84 24.60 -1.10
C GLY A 141 10.74 24.43 -2.33
N GLY A 142 11.31 25.53 -2.85
CA GLY A 142 12.43 25.50 -3.79
C GLY A 142 12.18 25.86 -5.26
N GLY A 143 11.00 26.33 -5.65
CA GLY A 143 10.78 26.63 -7.05
C GLY A 143 10.00 27.90 -7.35
N ALA A 144 10.67 29.00 -7.59
CA ALA A 144 10.10 30.09 -8.37
C ALA A 144 10.58 29.94 -9.81
N GLY A 145 9.72 29.42 -10.70
CA GLY A 145 10.00 29.44 -12.13
C GLY A 145 9.83 30.84 -12.72
N PRO A 146 10.43 31.14 -13.88
CA PRO A 146 10.19 32.38 -14.59
C PRO A 146 8.69 32.48 -14.95
N GLY A 147 8.12 33.70 -14.91
CA GLY A 147 6.72 33.96 -15.30
C GLY A 147 5.67 33.86 -14.20
N GLY A 148 6.02 33.97 -12.92
CA GLY A 148 5.09 34.02 -11.79
C GLY A 148 4.58 32.66 -11.31
N VAL A 149 4.97 31.56 -11.91
CA VAL A 149 4.74 30.20 -11.41
C VAL A 149 5.69 29.95 -10.24
N LYS A 150 5.17 29.88 -9.01
CA LYS A 150 6.02 29.75 -7.81
C LYS A 150 6.34 28.31 -7.50
N ALA A 151 5.41 27.55 -7.11
CA ALA A 151 5.65 26.20 -6.66
C ALA A 151 4.62 25.25 -7.27
N VAL A 152 5.04 24.03 -7.51
CA VAL A 152 4.11 22.94 -7.69
C VAL A 152 3.65 22.53 -6.29
N ALA A 153 2.35 22.51 -6.07
CA ALA A 153 1.76 22.18 -4.79
C ALA A 153 0.58 21.23 -4.96
N PRO A 154 0.37 20.29 -4.06
CA PRO A 154 -0.83 19.47 -4.08
C PRO A 154 -2.06 20.29 -3.71
N THR A 155 -3.21 19.94 -4.25
CA THR A 155 -4.52 20.51 -3.91
C THR A 155 -5.42 19.42 -3.38
N GLY A 156 -6.03 19.64 -2.20
CA GLY A 156 -6.85 18.64 -1.53
C GLY A 156 -6.04 17.39 -1.14
N ASP A 157 -6.66 16.54 -0.39
CA ASP A 157 -6.14 15.23 0.00
C ASP A 157 -7.29 14.24 0.13
N GLU A 158 -7.02 13.01 -0.23
CA GLU A 158 -7.91 11.87 0.00
C GLU A 158 -7.11 10.79 0.71
N PRO A 159 -7.44 10.42 1.95
CA PRO A 159 -6.80 9.32 2.64
C PRO A 159 -7.21 7.99 1.99
N ILE A 160 -6.22 7.31 1.43
CA ILE A 160 -6.40 6.03 0.75
C ILE A 160 -5.99 4.89 1.67
N THR A 161 -6.81 3.85 1.71
CA THR A 161 -6.51 2.61 2.44
C THR A 161 -6.68 1.43 1.50
N ILE A 162 -5.64 0.63 1.34
CA ILE A 162 -5.59 -0.52 0.42
C ILE A 162 -5.11 -1.75 1.18
N THR A 163 -5.79 -2.88 0.96
CA THR A 163 -5.36 -4.18 1.45
C THR A 163 -4.48 -4.85 0.40
N ILE A 164 -3.23 -5.14 0.77
CA ILE A 164 -2.26 -5.85 -0.07
C ILE A 164 -2.28 -7.33 0.32
N PRO A 165 -2.36 -8.27 -0.64
CA PRO A 165 -2.31 -9.71 -0.38
C PRO A 165 -1.01 -10.15 0.33
N GLU A 166 -1.07 -11.28 1.07
CA GLU A 166 0.07 -11.80 1.85
C GLU A 166 1.27 -12.20 0.99
N GLU A 167 1.03 -12.62 -0.23
CA GLU A 167 2.05 -13.07 -1.17
C GLU A 167 2.94 -11.95 -1.72
N GLU A 168 2.51 -10.69 -1.59
CA GLU A 168 3.23 -9.56 -2.14
C GLU A 168 4.36 -9.11 -1.19
N GLY A 169 5.58 -9.02 -1.72
CA GLY A 169 6.75 -8.48 -0.99
C GLY A 169 7.06 -7.03 -1.33
N GLU A 170 6.54 -6.55 -2.47
CA GLU A 170 6.72 -5.19 -2.96
C GLU A 170 5.54 -4.82 -3.86
N VAL A 171 5.11 -3.57 -3.80
CA VAL A 171 4.06 -3.02 -4.67
C VAL A 171 4.50 -1.71 -5.28
N SER A 172 3.87 -1.34 -6.40
CA SER A 172 4.14 -0.12 -7.14
C SER A 172 2.91 0.76 -7.24
N ILE A 173 3.07 2.07 -7.11
CA ILE A 173 2.01 3.06 -7.37
C ILE A 173 2.33 3.78 -8.67
N LEU A 174 1.41 3.71 -9.64
CA LEU A 174 1.50 4.36 -10.95
C LEU A 174 0.25 5.18 -11.25
N GLY A 175 0.44 6.27 -12.00
CA GLY A 175 -0.63 7.10 -12.51
C GLY A 175 -1.28 6.49 -13.76
N GLU A 176 -2.61 6.54 -13.83
CA GLU A 176 -3.35 6.13 -15.01
C GLU A 176 -3.79 7.34 -15.84
N LYS A 177 -4.46 8.31 -15.20
CA LYS A 177 -5.07 9.43 -15.88
C LYS A 177 -5.23 10.65 -14.96
N LEU A 178 -4.99 11.84 -15.51
CA LEU A 178 -5.37 13.13 -14.92
C LEU A 178 -6.29 13.87 -15.85
N ALA A 179 -7.51 14.17 -15.43
CA ALA A 179 -8.42 15.09 -16.09
C ALA A 179 -8.38 16.45 -15.38
N VAL A 180 -8.32 17.52 -16.15
CA VAL A 180 -8.27 18.90 -15.66
C VAL A 180 -9.29 19.73 -16.41
N ASP A 181 -10.25 20.30 -15.69
CA ASP A 181 -11.22 21.26 -16.22
C ASP A 181 -10.84 22.66 -15.73
N ARG A 182 -10.75 23.61 -16.63
CA ARG A 182 -10.43 25.02 -16.38
C ARG A 182 -11.46 25.91 -17.03
N ILE A 183 -11.39 27.21 -16.76
CA ILE A 183 -12.29 28.21 -17.37
C ILE A 183 -12.17 28.22 -18.91
N ASP A 184 -10.97 27.99 -19.40
CA ASP A 184 -10.61 28.03 -20.83
C ASP A 184 -10.70 26.68 -21.55
N GLY A 185 -11.11 25.61 -20.86
CA GLY A 185 -11.31 24.29 -21.45
C GLY A 185 -10.85 23.14 -20.58
N SER A 186 -10.99 21.93 -21.11
CA SER A 186 -10.66 20.68 -20.42
C SER A 186 -9.52 19.95 -21.13
N ALA A 187 -8.69 19.27 -20.36
CA ALA A 187 -7.59 18.45 -20.86
C ALA A 187 -7.51 17.12 -20.10
N THR A 188 -7.06 16.08 -20.79
CA THR A 188 -6.80 14.77 -20.18
C THR A 188 -5.37 14.34 -20.47
N TYR A 189 -4.69 13.87 -19.44
CA TYR A 189 -3.29 13.45 -19.50
C TYR A 189 -3.16 11.99 -19.05
N SER A 190 -2.51 11.16 -19.88
CA SER A 190 -2.25 9.75 -19.60
C SER A 190 -0.95 9.24 -20.24
N SER A 191 -0.21 10.14 -20.89
CA SER A 191 1.05 9.77 -21.55
C SER A 191 2.11 9.35 -20.53
N PRO A 192 2.89 8.28 -20.77
CA PRO A 192 3.95 7.84 -19.87
C PRO A 192 4.92 8.98 -19.51
N GLY A 193 5.37 9.01 -18.26
CA GLY A 193 6.25 10.06 -17.73
C GLY A 193 5.55 11.38 -17.39
N ARG A 194 4.23 11.44 -17.48
CA ARG A 194 3.44 12.62 -17.07
C ARG A 194 3.11 12.54 -15.58
N PRO A 195 3.28 13.62 -14.80
CA PRO A 195 2.77 13.65 -13.43
C PRO A 195 1.23 13.60 -13.42
N ILE A 196 0.65 12.66 -12.70
CA ILE A 196 -0.80 12.45 -12.60
C ILE A 196 -1.32 12.92 -11.25
N ALA A 197 -0.65 12.56 -10.18
CA ALA A 197 -1.03 12.84 -8.80
C ALA A 197 0.22 13.02 -7.93
N VAL A 198 0.02 13.25 -6.65
CA VAL A 198 1.07 13.32 -5.64
C VAL A 198 0.64 12.47 -4.46
N ILE A 199 1.57 11.78 -3.82
CA ILE A 199 1.32 11.09 -2.56
C ILE A 199 2.19 11.63 -1.43
N SER A 200 1.68 11.51 -0.19
CA SER A 200 2.41 11.77 1.04
C SER A 200 1.96 10.82 2.16
N ASN A 201 2.60 10.90 3.32
CA ASN A 201 2.21 10.21 4.55
C ASN A 201 1.99 8.69 4.37
N VAL A 202 2.92 8.03 3.66
CA VAL A 202 2.81 6.59 3.36
C VAL A 202 3.10 5.77 4.60
N MET A 203 2.16 4.90 4.99
CA MET A 203 2.27 4.01 6.14
C MET A 203 1.79 2.61 5.78
N ILE A 204 2.32 1.61 6.46
CA ILE A 204 1.84 0.23 6.40
C ILE A 204 1.47 -0.27 7.78
N GLU A 205 0.44 -1.12 7.84
CA GLU A 205 0.09 -1.91 9.01
C GLU A 205 0.17 -3.38 8.64
N TYR A 206 1.00 -4.15 9.36
CA TYR A 206 1.27 -5.55 9.07
C TYR A 206 1.48 -6.36 10.34
N ARG A 207 1.37 -7.69 10.25
CA ARG A 207 1.69 -8.62 11.34
C ARG A 207 3.01 -9.32 11.03
N PRO A 208 4.04 -9.17 11.86
CA PRO A 208 5.30 -9.88 11.67
C PRO A 208 5.09 -11.40 11.84
N PRO A 209 5.88 -12.24 11.13
CA PRO A 209 5.81 -13.67 11.30
C PRO A 209 6.19 -14.06 12.74
N PRO A 210 5.62 -15.16 13.27
CA PRO A 210 5.98 -15.62 14.61
C PRO A 210 7.48 -15.93 14.69
N PRO A 211 8.12 -15.68 15.86
CA PRO A 211 9.54 -15.95 16.02
C PRO A 211 9.83 -17.45 15.81
N LYS A 212 10.91 -17.75 15.09
CA LYS A 212 11.35 -19.14 14.88
C LYS A 212 11.60 -19.80 16.24
N PRO A 213 11.11 -21.04 16.49
CA PRO A 213 11.38 -21.74 17.74
C PRO A 213 12.89 -21.90 17.94
N VAL A 214 13.38 -21.41 19.09
CA VAL A 214 14.78 -21.57 19.46
C VAL A 214 15.05 -23.07 19.65
N ARG A 215 15.80 -23.72 18.75
CA ARG A 215 16.29 -25.07 18.94
C ARG A 215 17.22 -25.06 20.16
N LYS A 216 16.75 -25.59 21.29
CA LYS A 216 17.64 -25.87 22.42
C LYS A 216 18.71 -26.83 21.90
N ARG A 217 19.96 -26.38 21.83
CA ARG A 217 21.11 -27.28 21.66
C ARG A 217 21.12 -28.22 22.86
N LYS A 218 21.03 -29.53 22.58
CA LYS A 218 21.29 -30.57 23.55
C LYS A 218 22.79 -30.63 23.82
#